data_103feab7d5b48f7af0ba65f3bb13e84a
#
_entry.id   103feab7d5b48f7af0ba65f3bb13e84a
#
_cell.length_a   1.000
_cell.length_b   1.000
_cell.length_c   1.000
_cell.angle_alpha   90.00
_cell.angle_beta   90.00
_cell.angle_gamma   90.00
#
_symmetry.space_group_name_H-M   'P 1'
#
loop_
_entity.id
_entity.type
_entity.pdbx_description
1 polymer ?
#
loop_
_entity_poly.entity_id
_entity_poly.type
_entity_poly.pdbx_seq_one_letter_code
_entity_poly.pdbx_strand_id
1 'polypeptide(L)'
;LYLTNIGTIPEESFITVKIAPSGESVGAIDESFMERMKKGDVFVLGGSKYVYRFTRGMNLYVNSAENRTPTIPSWFSEQLPLAFDSALEIMRFRTLMKDKLKAGMKVEEVLEFIKEYLYVSESTAKSIYEYFNEQYKFFEIPDSKTILVEEYRGEKNYLLFHSMYGRRVNDVLSRAIAFLVGKAGERDIEVGINDNGFYLAGEKMNLEKALKNLEPDDLEKILKEAIEKTDVLARRFRHCASRALMILRNYKGQTKSVGKQQMKSHYLYHAVKKITGEFPILREARREVLDDLMDLPNAKNVLTWIKEGKIKWKIASRPIPSPFASNLILQGQSDLIRIEDKQQFLKRLHELHMKSIGVED
;
A
#
# COMPACT_ATOMS: atom_id res chain seq x y z
N LEU A 1 -6.11 36.73 -10.17
CA LEU A 1 -5.87 35.31 -10.51
C LEU A 1 -4.73 34.73 -9.70
N TYR A 2 -3.56 35.40 -9.65
CA TYR A 2 -2.38 34.92 -8.93
C TYR A 2 -2.67 34.69 -7.45
N LEU A 3 -3.12 35.73 -6.73
CA LEU A 3 -3.39 35.68 -5.28
C LEU A 3 -4.44 34.64 -4.87
N THR A 4 -5.37 34.27 -5.76
CA THR A 4 -6.42 33.29 -5.48
C THR A 4 -6.03 31.85 -5.85
N ASN A 5 -4.85 31.65 -6.45
CA ASN A 5 -4.39 30.33 -6.90
C ASN A 5 -2.98 29.99 -6.42
N ILE A 6 -2.31 30.94 -5.74
CA ILE A 6 -0.97 30.71 -5.20
C ILE A 6 -1.03 29.80 -3.98
N GLY A 7 -0.09 28.88 -3.88
CA GLY A 7 0.08 27.98 -2.73
C GLY A 7 0.99 26.83 -3.11
N THR A 8 1.90 26.47 -2.19
CA THR A 8 2.81 25.32 -2.33
C THR A 8 2.22 24.06 -1.75
N ILE A 9 1.29 24.18 -0.79
CA ILE A 9 0.56 23.06 -0.22
C ILE A 9 -0.60 22.79 -1.18
N PRO A 10 -0.63 21.63 -1.86
CA PRO A 10 -1.83 21.23 -2.56
C PRO A 10 -2.94 21.11 -1.52
N GLU A 11 -3.95 21.97 -1.59
CA GLU A 11 -5.17 21.73 -0.84
C GLU A 11 -5.72 20.41 -1.36
N GLU A 12 -5.61 19.37 -0.58
CA GLU A 12 -6.40 18.16 -0.77
C GLU A 12 -7.83 18.60 -0.61
N SER A 13 -8.55 18.59 -1.71
CA SER A 13 -9.89 19.11 -1.72
C SER A 13 -10.80 18.07 -1.10
N PHE A 14 -11.20 18.30 0.15
CA PHE A 14 -12.28 17.53 0.73
C PHE A 14 -13.58 17.82 -0.02
N ILE A 15 -14.25 16.75 -0.38
CA ILE A 15 -15.55 16.78 -1.06
C ILE A 15 -16.60 16.55 -0.01
N THR A 16 -17.48 17.54 0.17
CA THR A 16 -18.58 17.42 1.11
C THR A 16 -19.59 16.41 0.61
N VAL A 17 -19.93 15.43 1.44
CA VAL A 17 -20.95 14.42 1.15
C VAL A 17 -22.28 14.92 1.66
N LYS A 18 -23.30 14.95 0.77
CA LYS A 18 -24.65 15.45 1.05
C LYS A 18 -25.72 14.43 0.66
N ILE A 19 -26.72 14.28 1.51
CA ILE A 19 -27.87 13.43 1.20
C ILE A 19 -28.76 14.12 0.15
N ALA A 20 -29.15 13.39 -0.89
CA ALA A 20 -30.14 13.85 -1.86
C ALA A 20 -31.52 13.36 -1.46
N PRO A 21 -32.60 14.21 -1.54
CA PRO A 21 -32.62 15.58 -2.03
C PRO A 21 -32.41 16.65 -0.94
N SER A 22 -32.31 16.27 0.36
CA SER A 22 -32.31 17.21 1.49
C SER A 22 -31.14 18.22 1.44
N GLY A 23 -30.02 17.83 0.89
CA GLY A 23 -28.76 18.62 0.90
C GLY A 23 -28.04 18.63 2.24
N GLU A 24 -28.50 17.84 3.22
CA GLU A 24 -27.85 17.67 4.52
C GLU A 24 -26.47 17.10 4.37
N SER A 25 -25.49 17.68 5.08
CA SER A 25 -24.10 17.23 5.06
C SER A 25 -23.90 16.08 6.06
N VAL A 26 -23.38 14.96 5.59
CA VAL A 26 -23.08 13.77 6.42
C VAL A 26 -21.57 13.58 6.66
N GLY A 27 -20.73 14.43 6.07
CA GLY A 27 -19.30 14.38 6.25
C GLY A 27 -18.54 14.86 5.02
N ALA A 28 -17.26 14.56 4.97
CA ALA A 28 -16.41 14.86 3.84
C ALA A 28 -15.51 13.66 3.51
N ILE A 29 -15.17 13.51 2.24
CA ILE A 29 -14.24 12.49 1.74
C ILE A 29 -13.11 13.15 0.98
N ASP A 30 -11.99 12.47 0.92
CA ASP A 30 -10.85 12.87 0.12
C ASP A 30 -11.15 12.80 -1.38
N GLU A 31 -10.57 13.72 -2.16
CA GLU A 31 -10.73 13.75 -3.62
C GLU A 31 -10.24 12.45 -4.27
N SER A 32 -9.15 11.85 -3.74
CA SER A 32 -8.59 10.62 -4.26
C SER A 32 -9.51 9.42 -4.09
N PHE A 33 -10.31 9.41 -3.02
CA PHE A 33 -11.33 8.40 -2.81
C PHE A 33 -12.48 8.55 -3.79
N MET A 34 -12.93 9.81 -4.01
CA MET A 34 -14.00 10.10 -4.99
C MET A 34 -13.58 9.73 -6.42
N GLU A 35 -12.32 9.91 -6.79
CA GLU A 35 -11.81 9.60 -8.14
C GLU A 35 -11.98 8.12 -8.50
N ARG A 36 -11.92 7.24 -7.50
CA ARG A 36 -12.09 5.78 -7.66
C ARG A 36 -13.55 5.35 -7.71
N MET A 37 -14.48 6.21 -7.26
CA MET A 37 -15.91 5.89 -7.19
C MET A 37 -16.62 6.06 -8.54
N LYS A 38 -17.54 5.14 -8.82
CA LYS A 38 -18.49 5.22 -9.94
C LYS A 38 -19.91 5.46 -9.43
N LYS A 39 -20.75 6.05 -10.25
CA LYS A 39 -22.18 6.19 -9.90
C LYS A 39 -22.78 4.81 -9.61
N GLY A 40 -23.48 4.72 -8.50
CA GLY A 40 -24.07 3.47 -8.02
C GLY A 40 -23.21 2.71 -7.00
N ASP A 41 -21.94 3.09 -6.82
CA ASP A 41 -21.09 2.51 -5.80
C ASP A 41 -21.63 2.81 -4.40
N VAL A 42 -21.48 1.83 -3.52
CA VAL A 42 -21.87 1.92 -2.11
C VAL A 42 -20.61 1.97 -1.25
N PHE A 43 -20.52 2.97 -0.39
CA PHE A 43 -19.39 3.17 0.52
C PHE A 43 -19.86 3.46 1.94
N VAL A 44 -18.95 3.35 2.90
CA VAL A 44 -19.21 3.62 4.32
C VAL A 44 -18.57 4.95 4.71
N LEU A 45 -19.34 5.82 5.35
CA LEU A 45 -18.88 7.08 5.92
C LEU A 45 -19.56 7.31 7.26
N GLY A 46 -18.77 7.55 8.33
CA GLY A 46 -19.32 7.79 9.66
C GLY A 46 -20.17 6.64 10.22
N GLY A 47 -19.88 5.39 9.83
CA GLY A 47 -20.62 4.20 10.25
C GLY A 47 -21.87 3.90 9.43
N SER A 48 -22.34 4.80 8.58
CA SER A 48 -23.53 4.61 7.72
C SER A 48 -23.13 4.32 6.28
N LYS A 49 -24.00 3.62 5.55
CA LYS A 49 -23.79 3.22 4.15
C LYS A 49 -24.49 4.18 3.21
N TYR A 50 -23.79 4.61 2.19
CA TYR A 50 -24.30 5.56 1.20
C TYR A 50 -24.04 5.06 -0.22
N VAL A 51 -24.99 5.31 -1.15
CA VAL A 51 -24.81 5.07 -2.58
C VAL A 51 -24.53 6.39 -3.30
N TYR A 52 -23.44 6.39 -4.10
CA TYR A 52 -23.07 7.54 -4.93
C TYR A 52 -24.08 7.78 -6.04
N ARG A 53 -24.62 8.99 -6.13
CA ARG A 53 -25.59 9.39 -7.14
C ARG A 53 -24.98 10.28 -8.21
N PHE A 54 -24.47 11.45 -7.81
CA PHE A 54 -23.85 12.43 -8.71
C PHE A 54 -22.99 13.42 -7.92
N THR A 55 -22.15 14.14 -8.62
CA THR A 55 -21.36 15.25 -8.08
C THR A 55 -21.81 16.58 -8.68
N ARG A 56 -21.80 17.63 -7.86
CA ARG A 56 -22.04 19.01 -8.30
C ARG A 56 -21.07 19.94 -7.58
N GLY A 57 -20.10 20.50 -8.32
CA GLY A 57 -19.02 21.29 -7.71
C GLY A 57 -18.13 20.42 -6.83
N MET A 58 -17.93 20.83 -5.60
CA MET A 58 -17.18 20.11 -4.55
C MET A 58 -18.13 19.35 -3.60
N ASN A 59 -19.33 19.01 -4.05
CA ASN A 59 -20.28 18.23 -3.27
C ASN A 59 -20.58 16.90 -3.98
N LEU A 60 -20.54 15.83 -3.20
CA LEU A 60 -20.96 14.48 -3.57
C LEU A 60 -22.36 14.26 -3.03
N TYR A 61 -23.31 13.95 -3.91
CA TYR A 61 -24.68 13.66 -3.51
C TYR A 61 -24.90 12.15 -3.44
N VAL A 62 -25.45 11.72 -2.32
CA VAL A 62 -25.66 10.31 -1.98
C VAL A 62 -27.08 10.04 -1.51
N ASN A 63 -27.52 8.79 -1.57
CA ASN A 63 -28.70 8.30 -0.86
C ASN A 63 -28.25 7.32 0.22
N SER A 64 -29.04 7.18 1.31
CA SER A 64 -28.83 6.10 2.29
C SER A 64 -28.96 4.72 1.61
N ALA A 65 -28.11 3.79 2.02
CA ALA A 65 -28.01 2.46 1.43
C ALA A 65 -27.78 1.37 2.49
N GLU A 66 -28.41 1.49 3.66
CA GLU A 66 -28.16 0.61 4.81
C GLU A 66 -28.33 -0.89 4.49
N ASN A 67 -29.25 -1.22 3.61
CA ASN A 67 -29.54 -2.60 3.19
C ASN A 67 -28.67 -3.08 2.02
N ARG A 68 -27.70 -2.29 1.56
CA ARG A 68 -26.81 -2.67 0.45
C ARG A 68 -25.42 -3.01 0.95
N THR A 69 -24.78 -3.97 0.28
CA THR A 69 -23.38 -4.30 0.54
C THR A 69 -22.49 -3.19 -0.04
N PRO A 70 -21.47 -2.70 0.70
CA PRO A 70 -20.47 -1.80 0.15
C PRO A 70 -19.78 -2.42 -1.05
N THR A 71 -19.68 -1.66 -2.15
CA THR A 71 -19.02 -2.11 -3.39
C THR A 71 -17.56 -1.63 -3.48
N ILE A 72 -17.21 -0.64 -2.65
CA ILE A 72 -15.85 -0.12 -2.53
C ILE A 72 -15.44 -0.11 -1.06
N PRO A 73 -14.13 -0.22 -0.77
CA PRO A 73 -13.62 -0.19 0.59
C PRO A 73 -14.07 1.06 1.34
N SER A 74 -14.16 0.96 2.67
CA SER A 74 -14.38 2.13 3.52
C SER A 74 -13.27 3.14 3.31
N TRP A 75 -13.61 4.43 3.36
CA TRP A 75 -12.61 5.47 3.40
C TRP A 75 -11.81 5.38 4.72
N PHE A 76 -10.51 5.28 4.59
CA PHE A 76 -9.57 5.40 5.70
C PHE A 76 -8.68 6.60 5.43
N SER A 77 -8.41 7.40 6.46
CA SER A 77 -7.40 8.44 6.37
C SER A 77 -6.04 7.83 6.06
N GLU A 78 -5.18 8.54 5.35
CA GLU A 78 -3.82 8.09 5.12
C GLU A 78 -3.11 7.89 6.47
N GLN A 79 -2.65 6.67 6.71
CA GLN A 79 -1.73 6.40 7.81
C GLN A 79 -0.35 6.87 7.41
N LEU A 80 0.35 7.54 8.32
CA LEU A 80 1.74 7.89 8.10
C LEU A 80 2.56 6.61 7.84
N PRO A 81 3.34 6.57 6.76
CA PRO A 81 4.18 5.41 6.47
C PRO A 81 5.30 5.30 7.52
N LEU A 82 5.66 4.07 7.87
CA LEU A 82 6.82 3.82 8.69
C LEU A 82 8.08 4.33 7.96
N ALA A 83 8.90 5.12 8.66
CA ALA A 83 10.17 5.58 8.12
C ALA A 83 11.13 4.40 7.90
N PHE A 84 11.98 4.49 6.89
CA PHE A 84 12.95 3.44 6.56
C PHE A 84 13.85 3.07 7.74
N ASP A 85 14.40 4.07 8.45
CA ASP A 85 15.27 3.84 9.60
C ASP A 85 14.53 3.13 10.75
N SER A 86 13.29 3.54 11.03
CA SER A 86 12.46 2.86 12.02
C SER A 86 12.13 1.41 11.61
N ALA A 87 11.93 1.17 10.32
CA ALA A 87 11.71 -0.17 9.79
C ALA A 87 12.95 -1.06 9.98
N LEU A 88 14.15 -0.51 9.80
CA LEU A 88 15.41 -1.23 10.05
C LEU A 88 15.58 -1.60 11.53
N GLU A 89 15.17 -0.73 12.46
CA GLU A 89 15.21 -1.04 13.91
C GLU A 89 14.23 -2.16 14.29
N ILE A 90 13.03 -2.16 13.70
CA ILE A 90 12.08 -3.27 13.88
C ILE A 90 12.66 -4.57 13.31
N MET A 91 13.31 -4.51 12.15
CA MET A 91 13.97 -5.67 11.55
C MET A 91 15.12 -6.18 12.41
N ARG A 92 15.88 -5.28 13.04
CA ARG A 92 16.91 -5.63 14.02
C ARG A 92 16.30 -6.40 15.22
N PHE A 93 15.21 -5.90 15.77
CA PHE A 93 14.49 -6.61 16.84
C PHE A 93 14.02 -8.00 16.39
N ARG A 94 13.47 -8.13 15.18
CA ARG A 94 13.10 -9.45 14.62
C ARG A 94 14.28 -10.41 14.53
N THR A 95 15.44 -9.91 14.13
CA THR A 95 16.67 -10.73 14.08
C THR A 95 17.07 -11.21 15.46
N LEU A 96 17.04 -10.32 16.47
CA LEU A 96 17.35 -10.68 17.87
C LEU A 96 16.36 -11.72 18.40
N MET A 97 15.06 -11.56 18.14
CA MET A 97 14.04 -12.53 18.53
C MET A 97 14.26 -13.90 17.86
N LYS A 98 14.56 -13.91 16.55
CA LYS A 98 14.91 -15.13 15.81
C LYS A 98 16.09 -15.86 16.45
N ASP A 99 17.16 -15.12 16.77
CA ASP A 99 18.37 -15.69 17.34
C ASP A 99 18.11 -16.32 18.74
N LYS A 100 17.33 -15.63 19.59
CA LYS A 100 16.95 -16.14 20.91
C LYS A 100 16.09 -17.40 20.84
N LEU A 101 15.06 -17.41 19.98
CA LEU A 101 14.22 -18.58 19.77
C LEU A 101 15.00 -19.75 19.17
N LYS A 102 15.89 -19.48 18.23
CA LYS A 102 16.78 -20.51 17.65
C LYS A 102 17.77 -21.08 18.65
N ALA A 103 18.27 -20.26 19.59
CA ALA A 103 19.14 -20.69 20.67
C ALA A 103 18.40 -21.52 21.76
N GLY A 104 17.08 -21.65 21.69
CA GLY A 104 16.29 -22.38 22.67
C GLY A 104 16.29 -21.74 24.06
N MET A 105 16.40 -20.40 24.13
CA MET A 105 16.37 -19.67 25.40
C MET A 105 15.03 -19.93 26.13
N LYS A 106 15.07 -19.92 27.47
CA LYS A 106 13.86 -20.07 28.29
C LYS A 106 12.88 -18.92 28.05
N VAL A 107 11.59 -19.21 28.16
CA VAL A 107 10.53 -18.21 27.93
C VAL A 107 10.71 -16.98 28.81
N GLU A 108 11.04 -17.19 30.09
CA GLU A 108 11.24 -16.12 31.07
C GLU A 108 12.37 -15.17 30.65
N GLU A 109 13.48 -15.72 30.14
CA GLU A 109 14.63 -14.93 29.66
C GLU A 109 14.27 -14.11 28.41
N VAL A 110 13.47 -14.68 27.52
CA VAL A 110 13.02 -13.96 26.31
C VAL A 110 12.02 -12.87 26.67
N LEU A 111 11.10 -13.11 27.62
CA LEU A 111 10.16 -12.11 28.12
C LEU A 111 10.89 -10.93 28.78
N GLU A 112 11.89 -11.21 29.61
CA GLU A 112 12.69 -10.16 30.25
C GLU A 112 13.44 -9.32 29.19
N PHE A 113 14.05 -9.98 28.22
CA PHE A 113 14.66 -9.27 27.07
C PHE A 113 13.67 -8.36 26.36
N ILE A 114 12.45 -8.81 26.06
CA ILE A 114 11.46 -7.99 25.37
C ILE A 114 11.06 -6.79 26.22
N LYS A 115 10.84 -6.99 27.52
CA LYS A 115 10.49 -5.92 28.47
C LYS A 115 11.57 -4.83 28.52
N GLU A 116 12.83 -5.24 28.68
CA GLU A 116 13.97 -4.31 28.77
C GLU A 116 14.24 -3.61 27.45
N TYR A 117 14.21 -4.34 26.32
CA TYR A 117 14.54 -3.78 25.01
C TYR A 117 13.47 -2.81 24.49
N LEU A 118 12.19 -3.11 24.73
CA LEU A 118 11.06 -2.31 24.23
C LEU A 118 10.41 -1.43 25.30
N TYR A 119 10.84 -1.51 26.56
CA TYR A 119 10.24 -0.78 27.70
C TYR A 119 8.72 -1.00 27.81
N VAL A 120 8.28 -2.26 27.69
CA VAL A 120 6.87 -2.62 27.70
C VAL A 120 6.47 -3.41 28.97
N SER A 121 5.15 -3.48 29.22
CA SER A 121 4.60 -4.29 30.31
C SER A 121 4.80 -5.79 30.07
N GLU A 122 4.68 -6.59 31.13
CA GLU A 122 4.78 -8.05 31.03
C GLU A 122 3.72 -8.65 30.12
N SER A 123 2.48 -8.18 30.18
CA SER A 123 1.40 -8.63 29.30
C SER A 123 1.71 -8.34 27.82
N THR A 124 2.26 -7.17 27.51
CA THR A 124 2.67 -6.80 26.17
C THR A 124 3.84 -7.67 25.68
N ALA A 125 4.85 -7.90 26.56
CA ALA A 125 5.97 -8.76 26.24
C ALA A 125 5.52 -10.19 25.93
N LYS A 126 4.54 -10.72 26.68
CA LYS A 126 3.94 -12.04 26.45
C LYS A 126 3.26 -12.13 25.09
N SER A 127 2.44 -11.15 24.72
CA SER A 127 1.77 -11.12 23.40
C SER A 127 2.78 -11.04 22.24
N ILE A 128 3.85 -10.25 22.41
CA ILE A 128 4.94 -10.17 21.41
C ILE A 128 5.65 -11.52 21.30
N TYR A 129 5.99 -12.15 22.43
CA TYR A 129 6.62 -13.47 22.45
C TYR A 129 5.75 -14.51 21.75
N GLU A 130 4.47 -14.60 22.08
CA GLU A 130 3.52 -15.54 21.48
C GLU A 130 3.46 -15.37 19.95
N TYR A 131 3.35 -14.15 19.47
CA TYR A 131 3.33 -13.84 18.03
C TYR A 131 4.60 -14.30 17.30
N PHE A 132 5.79 -14.05 17.89
CA PHE A 132 7.06 -14.51 17.32
C PHE A 132 7.25 -16.03 17.42
N ASN A 133 6.84 -16.62 18.53
CA ASN A 133 6.94 -18.06 18.77
C ASN A 133 6.02 -18.86 17.84
N GLU A 134 4.82 -18.36 17.58
CA GLU A 134 3.89 -18.93 16.60
C GLU A 134 4.51 -18.90 15.19
N GLN A 135 5.05 -17.77 14.77
CA GLN A 135 5.78 -17.67 13.49
C GLN A 135 6.97 -18.63 13.44
N TYR A 136 7.77 -18.67 14.48
CA TYR A 136 8.97 -19.51 14.54
C TYR A 136 8.65 -21.01 14.46
N LYS A 137 7.61 -21.46 15.17
CA LYS A 137 7.13 -22.84 15.12
C LYS A 137 6.52 -23.21 13.78
N PHE A 138 5.82 -22.29 13.15
CA PHE A 138 5.15 -22.51 11.88
C PHE A 138 6.14 -22.42 10.71
N PHE A 139 6.96 -21.39 10.71
CA PHE A 139 7.92 -21.12 9.65
C PHE A 139 9.05 -20.19 10.12
N GLU A 140 9.99 -19.91 9.22
CA GLU A 140 11.12 -19.05 9.49
C GLU A 140 10.70 -17.59 9.77
N ILE A 141 11.35 -16.96 10.74
CA ILE A 141 11.22 -15.52 10.96
C ILE A 141 12.11 -14.80 9.95
N PRO A 142 11.55 -13.90 9.10
CA PRO A 142 12.34 -13.03 8.23
C PRO A 142 13.27 -12.13 9.07
N ASP A 143 14.50 -11.93 8.63
CA ASP A 143 15.53 -11.19 9.34
C ASP A 143 16.20 -10.13 8.45
N SER A 144 17.18 -9.43 9.00
CA SER A 144 17.92 -8.36 8.30
C SER A 144 18.76 -8.86 7.11
N LYS A 145 18.95 -10.16 6.94
CA LYS A 145 19.78 -10.77 5.88
C LYS A 145 18.94 -11.47 4.81
N THR A 146 17.61 -11.54 5.00
CA THR A 146 16.77 -12.36 4.13
C THR A 146 15.45 -11.68 3.86
N ILE A 147 15.14 -11.43 2.59
CA ILE A 147 13.77 -11.14 2.15
C ILE A 147 13.13 -12.48 1.82
N LEU A 148 12.21 -12.90 2.69
CA LEU A 148 11.46 -14.12 2.51
C LEU A 148 10.28 -13.87 1.57
N VAL A 149 10.09 -14.75 0.60
CA VAL A 149 8.94 -14.75 -0.30
C VAL A 149 8.18 -16.07 -0.15
N GLU A 150 6.95 -15.99 0.30
CA GLU A 150 6.07 -17.15 0.38
C GLU A 150 5.24 -17.25 -0.88
N GLU A 151 5.29 -18.38 -1.55
CA GLU A 151 4.39 -18.73 -2.64
C GLU A 151 3.18 -19.46 -2.06
N TYR A 152 2.02 -18.86 -2.17
CA TYR A 152 0.76 -19.40 -1.69
C TYR A 152 -0.25 -19.52 -2.81
N ARG A 153 -0.94 -20.65 -2.89
CA ARG A 153 -2.03 -20.91 -3.85
C ARG A 153 -3.37 -20.88 -3.13
N GLY A 154 -4.08 -19.78 -3.25
CA GLY A 154 -5.47 -19.63 -2.82
C GLY A 154 -6.39 -19.58 -4.04
N GLU A 155 -7.32 -18.62 -4.06
CA GLU A 155 -8.15 -18.34 -5.24
C GLU A 155 -7.31 -17.88 -6.44
N LYS A 156 -6.20 -17.21 -6.17
CA LYS A 156 -5.14 -16.82 -7.11
C LYS A 156 -3.80 -17.35 -6.60
N ASN A 157 -2.77 -17.25 -7.43
CA ASN A 157 -1.40 -17.45 -6.96
C ASN A 157 -0.90 -16.16 -6.33
N TYR A 158 -0.42 -16.24 -5.10
CA TYR A 158 0.14 -15.13 -4.34
C TYR A 158 1.64 -15.30 -4.15
N LEU A 159 2.37 -14.21 -4.28
CA LEU A 159 3.76 -14.06 -3.87
C LEU A 159 3.77 -13.06 -2.71
N LEU A 160 4.05 -13.50 -1.50
CA LEU A 160 3.99 -12.70 -0.28
C LEU A 160 5.41 -12.36 0.15
N PHE A 161 5.79 -11.09 0.04
CA PHE A 161 7.13 -10.60 0.32
C PHE A 161 7.21 -10.03 1.73
N HIS A 162 7.98 -10.65 2.60
CA HIS A 162 8.33 -10.11 3.90
C HIS A 162 9.46 -9.10 3.75
N SER A 163 9.09 -7.88 3.39
CA SER A 163 9.98 -6.77 3.08
C SER A 163 9.75 -5.64 4.09
N MET A 164 10.43 -5.73 5.23
CA MET A 164 10.28 -4.80 6.36
C MET A 164 11.09 -3.53 6.14
N TYR A 165 10.78 -2.77 5.09
CA TYR A 165 11.49 -1.53 4.76
C TYR A 165 10.57 -0.30 4.78
N GLY A 166 9.32 -0.46 5.28
CA GLY A 166 8.31 0.58 5.25
C GLY A 166 7.57 0.66 3.92
N ARG A 167 6.34 1.15 3.96
CA ARG A 167 5.42 1.16 2.81
C ARG A 167 5.99 1.87 1.58
N ARG A 168 6.75 2.98 1.77
CA ARG A 168 7.30 3.77 0.66
C ARG A 168 8.35 2.99 -0.15
N VAL A 169 9.25 2.28 0.50
CA VAL A 169 10.23 1.38 -0.14
C VAL A 169 9.53 0.17 -0.76
N ASN A 170 8.56 -0.40 -0.03
CA ASN A 170 7.79 -1.53 -0.51
C ASN A 170 6.96 -1.20 -1.76
N ASP A 171 6.47 0.04 -1.89
CA ASP A 171 5.79 0.52 -3.10
C ASP A 171 6.73 0.52 -4.32
N VAL A 172 7.98 0.97 -4.15
CA VAL A 172 9.01 0.91 -5.18
C VAL A 172 9.27 -0.53 -5.63
N LEU A 173 9.60 -1.40 -4.67
CA LEU A 173 9.98 -2.78 -4.95
C LEU A 173 8.83 -3.57 -5.58
N SER A 174 7.62 -3.42 -5.03
CA SER A 174 6.43 -4.13 -5.52
C SER A 174 6.08 -3.75 -6.96
N ARG A 175 6.10 -2.44 -7.29
CA ARG A 175 5.81 -1.98 -8.66
C ARG A 175 6.88 -2.40 -9.65
N ALA A 176 8.16 -2.32 -9.27
CA ALA A 176 9.25 -2.75 -10.13
C ALA A 176 9.16 -4.26 -10.44
N ILE A 177 8.94 -5.09 -9.41
CA ILE A 177 8.81 -6.53 -9.57
C ILE A 177 7.53 -6.86 -10.35
N ALA A 178 6.39 -6.25 -10.01
CA ALA A 178 5.13 -6.48 -10.73
C ALA A 178 5.24 -6.11 -12.22
N PHE A 179 5.90 -5.00 -12.53
CA PHE A 179 6.15 -4.58 -13.92
C PHE A 179 7.00 -5.60 -14.68
N LEU A 180 8.09 -6.09 -14.06
CA LEU A 180 8.95 -7.09 -14.69
C LEU A 180 8.25 -8.44 -14.86
N VAL A 181 7.45 -8.86 -13.87
CA VAL A 181 6.62 -10.08 -13.95
C VAL A 181 5.55 -9.93 -15.03
N GLY A 182 4.83 -8.79 -15.04
CA GLY A 182 3.79 -8.50 -16.03
C GLY A 182 4.34 -8.42 -17.46
N LYS A 183 5.48 -7.76 -17.65
CA LYS A 183 6.17 -7.67 -18.95
C LYS A 183 6.61 -9.03 -19.48
N ALA A 184 6.99 -9.94 -18.56
CA ALA A 184 7.38 -11.30 -18.94
C ALA A 184 6.19 -12.22 -19.27
N GLY A 185 5.00 -11.94 -18.69
CA GLY A 185 3.79 -12.76 -18.81
C GLY A 185 2.65 -12.10 -19.60
N GLU A 186 2.80 -10.87 -20.06
CA GLU A 186 1.77 -10.05 -20.75
C GLU A 186 0.43 -9.99 -19.99
N ARG A 187 0.47 -9.91 -18.64
CA ARG A 187 -0.71 -9.96 -17.77
C ARG A 187 -0.69 -8.88 -16.72
N ASP A 188 -1.87 -8.47 -16.28
CA ASP A 188 -2.05 -7.57 -15.16
C ASP A 188 -1.74 -8.31 -13.85
N ILE A 189 -0.91 -7.69 -13.02
CA ILE A 189 -0.52 -8.17 -11.68
C ILE A 189 -1.17 -7.27 -10.64
N GLU A 190 -1.92 -7.89 -9.75
CA GLU A 190 -2.47 -7.20 -8.57
C GLU A 190 -1.37 -6.99 -7.54
N VAL A 191 -1.33 -5.82 -6.93
CA VAL A 191 -0.32 -5.43 -5.94
C VAL A 191 -1.00 -4.91 -4.68
N GLY A 192 -0.63 -5.44 -3.52
CA GLY A 192 -1.00 -4.87 -2.22
C GLY A 192 0.23 -4.62 -1.37
N ILE A 193 0.22 -3.51 -0.62
CA ILE A 193 1.42 -2.99 0.04
C ILE A 193 1.08 -2.54 1.45
N ASN A 194 1.95 -2.87 2.41
CA ASN A 194 1.94 -2.28 3.75
C ASN A 194 3.37 -2.03 4.25
N ASP A 195 3.52 -1.58 5.50
CA ASP A 195 4.85 -1.30 6.06
C ASP A 195 5.69 -2.56 6.30
N ASN A 196 5.07 -3.73 6.44
CA ASN A 196 5.73 -5.00 6.73
C ASN A 196 6.11 -5.80 5.47
N GLY A 197 5.60 -5.39 4.30
CA GLY A 197 5.84 -6.10 3.05
C GLY A 197 4.84 -5.75 1.96
N PHE A 198 4.77 -6.61 0.97
CA PHE A 198 3.82 -6.51 -0.13
C PHE A 198 3.49 -7.88 -0.69
N TYR A 199 2.41 -7.95 -1.45
CA TYR A 199 2.09 -9.14 -2.22
C TYR A 199 1.90 -8.80 -3.69
N LEU A 200 2.14 -9.81 -4.52
CA LEU A 200 1.73 -9.83 -5.91
C LEU A 200 0.76 -10.99 -6.10
N ALA A 201 -0.33 -10.76 -6.84
CA ALA A 201 -1.27 -11.82 -7.17
C ALA A 201 -1.55 -11.85 -8.67
N GLY A 202 -1.57 -13.07 -9.23
CA GLY A 202 -1.79 -13.29 -10.66
C GLY A 202 -1.83 -14.79 -10.98
N GLU A 203 -2.13 -15.15 -12.25
CA GLU A 203 -2.23 -16.56 -12.63
C GLU A 203 -0.88 -17.23 -12.86
N LYS A 204 0.01 -16.58 -13.62
CA LYS A 204 1.34 -17.10 -13.95
C LYS A 204 2.38 -16.01 -13.74
N MET A 205 3.18 -16.16 -12.71
CA MET A 205 4.21 -15.21 -12.33
C MET A 205 5.58 -15.89 -12.37
N ASN A 206 6.50 -15.37 -13.18
CA ASN A 206 7.87 -15.86 -13.21
C ASN A 206 8.74 -14.92 -12.36
N LEU A 207 8.76 -15.18 -11.06
CA LEU A 207 9.49 -14.37 -10.09
C LEU A 207 11.00 -14.44 -10.31
N GLU A 208 11.56 -15.63 -10.53
CA GLU A 208 13.00 -15.78 -10.70
C GLU A 208 13.56 -14.94 -11.86
N LYS A 209 12.84 -14.93 -12.99
CA LYS A 209 13.20 -14.10 -14.14
C LYS A 209 13.11 -12.61 -13.82
N ALA A 210 12.08 -12.19 -13.08
CA ALA A 210 11.90 -10.80 -12.68
C ALA A 210 13.04 -10.35 -11.74
N LEU A 211 13.38 -11.15 -10.73
CA LEU A 211 14.45 -10.82 -9.78
C LEU A 211 15.83 -10.76 -10.43
N LYS A 212 16.10 -11.60 -11.45
CA LYS A 212 17.36 -11.55 -12.22
C LYS A 212 17.52 -10.27 -13.04
N ASN A 213 16.40 -9.63 -13.42
CA ASN A 213 16.39 -8.38 -14.19
C ASN A 213 16.19 -7.13 -13.31
N LEU A 214 16.14 -7.29 -12.00
CA LEU A 214 15.95 -6.21 -11.06
C LEU A 214 17.30 -5.70 -10.54
N GLU A 215 17.93 -4.81 -11.32
CA GLU A 215 19.19 -4.20 -10.97
C GLU A 215 19.02 -2.80 -10.36
N PRO A 216 19.85 -2.38 -9.38
CA PRO A 216 19.76 -1.05 -8.77
C PRO A 216 19.85 0.10 -9.79
N ASP A 217 20.69 -0.07 -10.82
CA ASP A 217 20.94 0.96 -11.83
C ASP A 217 19.78 1.12 -12.80
N ASP A 218 19.00 0.05 -13.05
CA ASP A 218 17.84 0.06 -13.92
C ASP A 218 16.53 0.42 -13.21
N LEU A 219 16.52 0.45 -11.87
CA LEU A 219 15.31 0.60 -11.06
C LEU A 219 14.51 1.86 -11.42
N GLU A 220 15.18 3.01 -11.56
CA GLU A 220 14.52 4.26 -11.89
C GLU A 220 13.86 4.23 -13.28
N LYS A 221 14.53 3.60 -14.26
CA LYS A 221 13.98 3.43 -15.61
C LYS A 221 12.75 2.52 -15.60
N ILE A 222 12.84 1.39 -14.90
CA ILE A 222 11.72 0.44 -14.72
C ILE A 222 10.52 1.16 -14.09
N LEU A 223 10.74 1.94 -13.04
CA LEU A 223 9.67 2.66 -12.36
C LEU A 223 9.07 3.77 -13.21
N LYS A 224 9.87 4.53 -13.95
CA LYS A 224 9.36 5.54 -14.88
C LYS A 224 8.39 4.91 -15.89
N GLU A 225 8.72 3.74 -16.43
CA GLU A 225 7.83 3.00 -17.32
C GLU A 225 6.58 2.47 -16.57
N ALA A 226 6.75 1.93 -15.36
CA ALA A 226 5.67 1.36 -14.56
C ALA A 226 4.62 2.39 -14.12
N ILE A 227 5.05 3.63 -13.75
CA ILE A 227 4.13 4.68 -13.28
C ILE A 227 3.48 5.49 -14.41
N GLU A 228 3.97 5.40 -15.63
CA GLU A 228 3.62 6.30 -16.74
C GLU A 228 2.12 6.33 -17.10
N LYS A 229 1.41 5.24 -16.83
CA LYS A 229 -0.04 5.12 -17.11
C LYS A 229 -0.88 5.04 -15.83
N THR A 230 -0.30 5.36 -14.68
CA THR A 230 -0.99 5.25 -13.41
C THR A 230 -1.72 6.54 -13.02
N ASP A 231 -2.82 6.40 -12.30
CA ASP A 231 -3.57 7.53 -11.73
C ASP A 231 -2.73 8.33 -10.74
N VAL A 232 -1.76 7.68 -10.08
CA VAL A 232 -0.82 8.33 -9.15
C VAL A 232 -0.04 9.43 -9.87
N LEU A 233 0.57 9.13 -11.03
CA LEU A 233 1.30 10.14 -11.81
C LEU A 233 0.36 11.22 -12.37
N ALA A 234 -0.81 10.84 -12.86
CA ALA A 234 -1.80 11.79 -13.38
C ALA A 234 -2.25 12.79 -12.29
N ARG A 235 -2.45 12.33 -11.06
CA ARG A 235 -2.79 13.17 -9.91
C ARG A 235 -1.64 14.10 -9.54
N ARG A 236 -0.42 13.59 -9.43
CA ARG A 236 0.74 14.44 -9.12
C ARG A 236 1.01 15.47 -10.21
N PHE A 237 0.86 15.10 -11.47
CA PHE A 237 0.92 16.06 -12.57
C PHE A 237 -0.10 17.19 -12.43
N ARG A 238 -1.34 16.87 -12.02
CA ARG A 238 -2.37 17.89 -11.76
C ARG A 238 -1.96 18.84 -10.63
N HIS A 239 -1.41 18.31 -9.54
CA HIS A 239 -0.92 19.13 -8.41
C HIS A 239 0.24 20.04 -8.83
N CYS A 240 1.23 19.53 -9.55
CA CYS A 240 2.34 20.29 -10.08
C CYS A 240 1.86 21.37 -11.06
N ALA A 241 0.94 21.02 -11.97
CA ALA A 241 0.38 21.97 -12.95
C ALA A 241 -0.48 23.06 -12.26
N SER A 242 -1.16 22.75 -11.15
CA SER A 242 -1.91 23.74 -10.37
C SER A 242 -0.99 24.71 -9.64
N ARG A 243 0.10 24.22 -9.01
CA ARG A 243 1.12 25.07 -8.38
C ARG A 243 1.86 25.95 -9.40
N ALA A 244 2.07 25.44 -10.58
CA ALA A 244 2.65 26.19 -11.71
C ALA A 244 1.63 27.11 -12.41
N LEU A 245 0.41 27.24 -11.90
CA LEU A 245 -0.68 28.06 -12.44
C LEU A 245 -1.10 27.68 -13.88
N MET A 246 -0.70 26.53 -14.38
CA MET A 246 -1.14 26.00 -15.69
C MET A 246 -2.60 25.52 -15.61
N ILE A 247 -3.03 25.09 -14.43
CA ILE A 247 -4.42 24.75 -14.11
C ILE A 247 -4.89 25.67 -12.99
N LEU A 248 -5.83 26.53 -13.28
CA LEU A 248 -6.40 27.44 -12.27
C LEU A 248 -7.56 26.76 -11.54
N ARG A 249 -7.50 26.69 -10.21
CA ARG A 249 -8.58 26.19 -9.35
C ARG A 249 -9.69 27.22 -9.22
N ASN A 250 -9.32 28.49 -9.03
CA ASN A 250 -10.22 29.61 -8.88
C ASN A 250 -10.13 30.54 -10.11
N TYR A 251 -11.27 30.87 -10.68
CA TYR A 251 -11.36 31.79 -11.80
C TYR A 251 -12.59 32.65 -11.67
N LYS A 252 -12.44 33.98 -11.70
CA LYS A 252 -13.51 34.98 -11.56
C LYS A 252 -14.41 34.73 -10.33
N GLY A 253 -13.79 34.46 -9.16
CA GLY A 253 -14.51 34.24 -7.89
C GLY A 253 -15.21 32.87 -7.78
N GLN A 254 -15.08 31.99 -8.76
CA GLN A 254 -15.67 30.66 -8.74
C GLN A 254 -14.62 29.57 -8.67
N THR A 255 -14.77 28.62 -7.74
CA THR A 255 -13.96 27.41 -7.68
C THR A 255 -14.45 26.41 -8.74
N LYS A 256 -13.53 25.91 -9.55
CA LYS A 256 -13.83 24.92 -10.59
C LYS A 256 -14.10 23.56 -9.94
N SER A 257 -15.10 22.85 -10.44
CA SER A 257 -15.39 21.49 -9.98
C SER A 257 -14.22 20.54 -10.24
N VAL A 258 -14.08 19.52 -9.39
CA VAL A 258 -13.06 18.47 -9.49
C VAL A 258 -13.01 17.88 -10.89
N GLY A 259 -14.14 17.44 -11.43
CA GLY A 259 -14.19 16.86 -12.77
C GLY A 259 -13.68 17.80 -13.89
N LYS A 260 -13.91 19.13 -13.77
CA LYS A 260 -13.35 20.10 -14.71
C LYS A 260 -11.83 20.26 -14.56
N GLN A 261 -11.31 20.17 -13.34
CA GLN A 261 -9.88 20.21 -13.08
C GLN A 261 -9.21 18.94 -13.62
N GLN A 262 -9.77 17.77 -13.36
CA GLN A 262 -9.31 16.49 -13.88
C GLN A 262 -9.28 16.45 -15.40
N MET A 263 -10.36 16.84 -16.04
CA MET A 263 -10.46 16.90 -17.51
C MET A 263 -9.38 17.83 -18.11
N LYS A 264 -9.18 19.02 -17.52
CA LYS A 264 -8.14 19.94 -17.97
C LYS A 264 -6.73 19.37 -17.76
N SER A 265 -6.50 18.73 -16.62
CA SER A 265 -5.23 18.06 -16.33
C SER A 265 -4.95 16.94 -17.32
N HIS A 266 -5.94 16.14 -17.66
CA HIS A 266 -5.81 15.06 -18.64
C HIS A 266 -5.39 15.61 -20.02
N TYR A 267 -6.10 16.63 -20.52
CA TYR A 267 -5.73 17.25 -21.80
C TYR A 267 -4.34 17.87 -21.77
N LEU A 268 -4.00 18.59 -20.69
CA LEU A 268 -2.69 19.22 -20.53
C LEU A 268 -1.58 18.15 -20.46
N TYR A 269 -1.78 17.07 -19.69
CA TYR A 269 -0.82 15.96 -19.59
C TYR A 269 -0.50 15.38 -20.97
N HIS A 270 -1.53 15.06 -21.75
CA HIS A 270 -1.34 14.54 -23.10
C HIS A 270 -0.71 15.54 -24.07
N ALA A 271 -1.03 16.83 -23.93
CA ALA A 271 -0.42 17.87 -24.75
C ALA A 271 1.07 18.04 -24.46
N VAL A 272 1.45 18.16 -23.17
CA VAL A 272 2.86 18.34 -22.80
C VAL A 272 3.70 17.11 -23.13
N LYS A 273 3.13 15.93 -22.99
CA LYS A 273 3.79 14.66 -23.34
C LYS A 273 4.09 14.54 -24.83
N LYS A 274 3.25 15.13 -25.69
CA LYS A 274 3.50 15.21 -27.14
C LYS A 274 4.62 16.20 -27.49
N ILE A 275 4.82 17.25 -26.69
CA ILE A 275 5.89 18.22 -26.88
C ILE A 275 7.23 17.63 -26.51
N THR A 276 7.33 17.10 -25.29
CA THR A 276 8.52 16.42 -24.78
C THR A 276 8.21 15.63 -23.52
N GLY A 277 8.83 14.46 -23.39
CA GLY A 277 8.79 13.68 -22.15
C GLY A 277 9.50 14.34 -20.96
N GLU A 278 10.34 15.34 -21.22
CA GLU A 278 11.13 16.09 -20.24
C GLU A 278 10.52 17.47 -19.91
N PHE A 279 9.24 17.67 -20.19
CA PHE A 279 8.56 18.91 -19.82
C PHE A 279 8.67 19.14 -18.30
N PRO A 280 9.06 20.35 -17.82
CA PRO A 280 9.41 20.59 -16.42
C PRO A 280 8.37 20.10 -15.41
N ILE A 281 7.08 20.36 -15.68
CA ILE A 281 5.99 19.94 -14.79
C ILE A 281 5.83 18.40 -14.75
N LEU A 282 6.04 17.74 -15.88
CA LEU A 282 5.97 16.27 -15.95
C LEU A 282 7.17 15.64 -15.24
N ARG A 283 8.36 16.23 -15.40
CA ARG A 283 9.57 15.81 -14.68
C ARG A 283 9.41 15.98 -13.19
N GLU A 284 8.87 17.11 -12.73
CA GLU A 284 8.60 17.35 -11.30
C GLU A 284 7.54 16.38 -10.76
N ALA A 285 6.47 16.12 -11.51
CA ALA A 285 5.47 15.14 -11.10
C ALA A 285 6.05 13.73 -10.93
N ARG A 286 6.95 13.31 -11.82
CA ARG A 286 7.66 12.03 -11.69
C ARG A 286 8.58 12.03 -10.47
N ARG A 287 9.34 13.10 -10.23
CA ARG A 287 10.19 13.25 -9.05
C ARG A 287 9.36 13.13 -7.77
N GLU A 288 8.26 13.86 -7.66
CA GLU A 288 7.39 13.78 -6.49
C GLU A 288 6.80 12.38 -6.27
N VAL A 289 6.50 11.64 -7.34
CA VAL A 289 6.04 10.25 -7.20
C VAL A 289 7.17 9.36 -6.71
N LEU A 290 8.35 9.44 -7.31
CA LEU A 290 9.46 8.51 -7.06
C LEU A 290 10.20 8.79 -5.75
N ASP A 291 10.34 10.07 -5.37
CA ASP A 291 11.15 10.48 -4.21
C ASP A 291 10.29 10.85 -3.00
N ASP A 292 9.13 11.52 -3.20
CA ASP A 292 8.32 12.01 -2.08
C ASP A 292 7.21 11.02 -1.68
N LEU A 293 6.50 10.41 -2.63
CA LEU A 293 5.48 9.39 -2.33
C LEU A 293 6.09 8.01 -2.12
N MET A 294 7.05 7.66 -2.95
CA MET A 294 7.87 6.46 -2.85
C MET A 294 9.21 6.83 -2.23
N ASP A 295 10.04 5.84 -1.97
CA ASP A 295 11.40 6.03 -1.46
C ASP A 295 12.39 5.31 -2.37
N LEU A 296 12.58 5.86 -3.57
CA LEU A 296 13.48 5.30 -4.58
C LEU A 296 14.94 5.20 -4.08
N PRO A 297 15.50 6.20 -3.36
CA PRO A 297 16.87 6.09 -2.88
C PRO A 297 17.09 4.89 -1.96
N ASN A 298 16.22 4.70 -0.97
CA ASN A 298 16.35 3.56 -0.05
C ASN A 298 16.02 2.21 -0.71
N ALA A 299 15.12 2.17 -1.68
CA ALA A 299 14.92 0.96 -2.47
C ALA A 299 16.16 0.58 -3.29
N LYS A 300 16.87 1.57 -3.87
CA LYS A 300 18.18 1.35 -4.53
C LYS A 300 19.22 0.79 -3.54
N ASN A 301 19.26 1.32 -2.32
CA ASN A 301 20.14 0.81 -1.26
C ASN A 301 19.84 -0.66 -0.96
N VAL A 302 18.57 -1.05 -0.80
CA VAL A 302 18.17 -2.44 -0.56
C VAL A 302 18.62 -3.35 -1.70
N LEU A 303 18.40 -2.96 -2.97
CA LEU A 303 18.83 -3.74 -4.13
C LEU A 303 20.38 -3.82 -4.21
N THR A 304 21.09 -2.76 -3.84
CA THR A 304 22.55 -2.77 -3.75
C THR A 304 23.03 -3.77 -2.70
N TRP A 305 22.40 -3.81 -1.52
CA TRP A 305 22.71 -4.81 -0.49
C TRP A 305 22.44 -6.25 -0.96
N ILE A 306 21.41 -6.43 -1.78
CA ILE A 306 21.13 -7.75 -2.39
C ILE A 306 22.24 -8.10 -3.41
N LYS A 307 22.63 -7.17 -4.28
CA LYS A 307 23.70 -7.35 -5.27
C LYS A 307 25.04 -7.65 -4.62
N GLU A 308 25.34 -7.03 -3.49
CA GLU A 308 26.53 -7.27 -2.68
C GLU A 308 26.47 -8.57 -1.84
N GLY A 309 25.35 -9.28 -1.85
CA GLY A 309 25.15 -10.51 -1.09
C GLY A 309 24.94 -10.33 0.42
N LYS A 310 24.75 -9.07 0.88
CA LYS A 310 24.39 -8.75 2.28
C LYS A 310 22.98 -9.23 2.63
N ILE A 311 22.07 -9.17 1.66
CA ILE A 311 20.68 -9.63 1.75
C ILE A 311 20.45 -10.66 0.64
N LYS A 312 19.64 -11.68 0.93
CA LYS A 312 19.32 -12.74 -0.03
C LYS A 312 17.80 -12.88 -0.18
N TRP A 313 17.37 -13.17 -1.40
CA TRP A 313 16.02 -13.66 -1.65
C TRP A 313 15.92 -15.11 -1.21
N LYS A 314 14.87 -15.45 -0.47
CA LYS A 314 14.50 -16.82 -0.13
C LYS A 314 13.07 -17.08 -0.51
N ILE A 315 12.85 -17.96 -1.47
CA ILE A 315 11.52 -18.32 -1.97
C ILE A 315 11.13 -19.66 -1.36
N ALA A 316 9.93 -19.75 -0.82
CA ALA A 316 9.39 -20.98 -0.26
C ALA A 316 7.92 -21.13 -0.60
N SER A 317 7.54 -22.28 -1.14
CA SER A 317 6.13 -22.61 -1.40
C SER A 317 5.46 -23.12 -0.12
N ARG A 318 4.28 -22.60 0.21
CA ARG A 318 3.54 -22.92 1.43
C ARG A 318 2.08 -23.24 1.11
N PRO A 319 1.51 -24.31 1.71
CA PRO A 319 0.08 -24.62 1.54
C PRO A 319 -0.82 -23.60 2.25
N ILE A 320 -0.32 -23.00 3.33
CA ILE A 320 -1.00 -21.98 4.13
C ILE A 320 0.01 -20.85 4.36
N PRO A 321 -0.39 -19.58 4.23
CA PRO A 321 0.48 -18.45 4.52
C PRO A 321 0.89 -18.42 5.98
N SER A 322 2.09 -17.93 6.28
CA SER A 322 2.59 -17.86 7.66
C SER A 322 1.82 -16.82 8.49
N PRO A 323 1.87 -16.90 9.86
CA PRO A 323 1.27 -15.90 10.72
C PRO A 323 1.65 -14.47 10.37
N PHE A 324 2.92 -14.21 10.04
CA PHE A 324 3.39 -12.88 9.63
C PHE A 324 2.85 -12.43 8.27
N ALA A 325 2.47 -13.35 7.39
CA ALA A 325 1.88 -13.06 6.09
C ALA A 325 0.37 -12.77 6.14
N SER A 326 -0.31 -13.12 7.24
CA SER A 326 -1.77 -13.02 7.37
C SER A 326 -2.31 -11.62 7.08
N ASN A 327 -1.62 -10.57 7.55
CA ASN A 327 -2.01 -9.18 7.30
C ASN A 327 -1.87 -8.77 5.83
N LEU A 328 -0.90 -9.32 5.10
CA LEU A 328 -0.74 -9.03 3.67
C LEU A 328 -1.90 -9.61 2.86
N ILE A 329 -2.32 -10.83 3.18
CA ILE A 329 -3.46 -11.47 2.51
C ILE A 329 -4.77 -10.77 2.82
N LEU A 330 -5.00 -10.39 4.09
CA LEU A 330 -6.17 -9.63 4.46
C LEU A 330 -6.32 -8.34 3.69
N GLN A 331 -5.21 -7.68 3.43
CA GLN A 331 -5.22 -6.45 2.64
C GLN A 331 -5.62 -6.72 1.19
N GLY A 332 -5.17 -7.83 0.60
CA GLY A 332 -5.54 -8.24 -0.75
C GLY A 332 -6.99 -8.69 -0.91
N GLN A 333 -7.56 -9.22 0.16
CA GLN A 333 -8.96 -9.66 0.17
C GLN A 333 -9.92 -8.60 0.70
N SER A 334 -9.41 -7.44 1.18
CA SER A 334 -10.23 -6.42 1.86
C SER A 334 -11.34 -5.85 0.99
N ASP A 335 -11.21 -5.92 -0.33
CA ASP A 335 -12.21 -5.45 -1.29
C ASP A 335 -13.37 -6.44 -1.48
N LEU A 336 -13.17 -7.71 -1.10
CA LEU A 336 -14.13 -8.79 -1.29
C LEU A 336 -14.78 -9.24 0.02
N ILE A 337 -14.15 -9.01 1.16
CA ILE A 337 -14.57 -9.57 2.46
C ILE A 337 -15.21 -8.49 3.35
N ARG A 338 -16.41 -8.75 3.87
CA ARG A 338 -17.07 -7.93 4.89
C ARG A 338 -16.24 -7.88 6.17
N ILE A 339 -16.40 -6.83 6.99
CA ILE A 339 -15.66 -6.69 8.27
C ILE A 339 -15.87 -7.90 9.20
N GLU A 340 -17.09 -8.45 9.24
CA GLU A 340 -17.42 -9.67 10.00
C GLU A 340 -16.70 -10.90 9.44
N ASP A 341 -16.58 -10.99 8.11
CA ASP A 341 -15.86 -12.09 7.44
C ASP A 341 -14.34 -12.00 7.65
N LYS A 342 -13.78 -10.80 7.87
CA LYS A 342 -12.34 -10.63 8.18
C LYS A 342 -11.95 -11.27 9.52
N GLN A 343 -12.79 -11.10 10.54
CA GLN A 343 -12.54 -11.74 11.85
C GLN A 343 -12.66 -13.26 11.76
N GLN A 344 -13.63 -13.77 11.04
CA GLN A 344 -13.80 -15.21 10.82
C GLN A 344 -12.64 -15.78 9.99
N PHE A 345 -12.19 -15.06 8.96
CA PHE A 345 -11.04 -15.45 8.16
C PHE A 345 -9.75 -15.51 9.00
N LEU A 346 -9.50 -14.50 9.85
CA LEU A 346 -8.36 -14.51 10.77
C LEU A 346 -8.42 -15.65 11.77
N LYS A 347 -9.59 -15.90 12.37
CA LYS A 347 -9.79 -17.03 13.29
C LYS A 347 -9.49 -18.35 12.59
N ARG A 348 -10.04 -18.56 11.39
CA ARG A 348 -9.79 -19.77 10.60
C ARG A 348 -8.31 -19.94 10.25
N LEU A 349 -7.62 -18.86 9.87
CA LEU A 349 -6.17 -18.90 9.62
C LEU A 349 -5.40 -19.26 10.89
N HIS A 350 -5.74 -18.64 12.01
CA HIS A 350 -5.13 -18.95 13.31
C HIS A 350 -5.34 -20.40 13.71
N GLU A 351 -6.56 -20.94 13.61
CA GLU A 351 -6.86 -22.35 13.85
C GLU A 351 -6.03 -23.29 12.96
N LEU A 352 -5.86 -22.94 11.68
CA LEU A 352 -5.01 -23.70 10.75
C LEU A 352 -3.53 -23.64 11.16
N HIS A 353 -3.05 -22.48 11.63
CA HIS A 353 -1.70 -22.35 12.16
C HIS A 353 -1.50 -23.23 13.40
N MET A 354 -2.42 -23.15 14.38
CA MET A 354 -2.35 -23.92 15.61
C MET A 354 -2.34 -25.43 15.36
N LYS A 355 -3.21 -25.92 14.49
CA LYS A 355 -3.19 -27.34 14.05
C LYS A 355 -1.87 -27.74 13.41
N SER A 356 -1.28 -26.87 12.58
CA SER A 356 -0.04 -27.20 11.88
C SER A 356 1.19 -27.21 12.79
N ILE A 357 1.16 -26.51 13.93
CA ILE A 357 2.24 -26.52 14.95
C ILE A 357 1.98 -27.53 16.10
N GLY A 358 0.92 -28.35 15.99
CA GLY A 358 0.63 -29.41 16.94
C GLY A 358 0.05 -28.93 18.28
N VAL A 359 -0.56 -27.76 18.32
CA VAL A 359 -1.35 -27.27 19.44
C VAL A 359 -2.81 -27.56 19.11
N GLU A 360 -3.36 -28.65 19.66
CA GLU A 360 -4.80 -28.90 19.66
C GLU A 360 -5.40 -28.13 20.84
N ASP A 361 -6.57 -27.47 20.61
CA ASP A 361 -7.38 -26.83 21.65
C ASP A 361 -7.95 -27.88 22.66
#